data_3acb7c1ebf6edb233aa41acf80034df1
#
_entry.id   3acb7c1ebf6edb233aa41acf80034df1
#
_cell.length_a   1.000
_cell.length_b   1.000
_cell.length_c   1.000
_cell.angle_alpha   90.00
_cell.angle_beta   90.00
_cell.angle_gamma   90.00
#
_symmetry.space_group_name_H-M   'P 1'
#
loop_
_entity.id
_entity.type
_entity.pdbx_description
1 polymer ?
#
loop_
_entity_poly.entity_id
_entity_poly.type
_entity_poly.pdbx_seq_one_letter_code
_entity_poly.pdbx_strand_id
1 'polypeptide(L)'
;MNKILFLIPAYSFKKLLKHIDLKLLRSYWIGFALSLTTLTSVAQNKVFTGGASYYAKSFEGRKTANGELYSNYDMTCASRTLRFHTFLKVTNLKNKLVTIVRVNDRGPYAKNRIIDLTEQAARIIGSYKHGITKVKLEIVQPPENTDSLEKYFMQEQVIDAEGKVVNPTGYTISIWRTRDFDHALLLTKYLQQEEYIQSFYVGKKYQNGRPLYHILVLNISTQEEAVKLKDFWERKGFMRVRMLEKF
;
A
#
# COMPACT_ATOMS: atom_id res chain seq x y z
N MET A 1 35.73 21.86 -35.45
CA MET A 1 36.14 23.23 -35.75
C MET A 1 35.13 24.20 -35.17
N ASN A 2 35.65 25.15 -34.45
CA ASN A 2 35.20 26.40 -33.86
C ASN A 2 34.43 26.32 -32.53
N LYS A 3 35.26 26.43 -31.46
CA LYS A 3 34.91 26.99 -30.14
C LYS A 3 34.79 28.50 -30.29
N ILE A 4 33.64 29.07 -29.95
CA ILE A 4 33.54 30.53 -29.71
C ILE A 4 33.42 30.71 -28.19
N LEU A 5 34.54 31.06 -27.59
CA LEU A 5 34.65 31.55 -26.22
C LEU A 5 34.28 33.01 -26.21
N PHE A 6 33.15 33.41 -25.63
CA PHE A 6 32.89 34.83 -25.35
C PHE A 6 33.68 35.26 -24.10
N LEU A 7 34.80 35.95 -24.34
CA LEU A 7 35.54 36.68 -23.32
C LEU A 7 34.76 37.96 -22.99
N ILE A 8 34.13 38.02 -21.83
CA ILE A 8 33.58 39.26 -21.25
C ILE A 8 34.77 39.98 -20.58
N PRO A 9 35.10 41.24 -20.96
CA PRO A 9 36.25 41.91 -20.40
C PRO A 9 36.02 42.26 -18.93
N ALA A 10 36.97 41.87 -18.09
CA ALA A 10 36.98 42.03 -16.63
C ALA A 10 36.78 43.48 -16.13
N TYR A 11 36.85 44.44 -17.03
CA TYR A 11 36.67 45.86 -16.73
C TYR A 11 35.20 46.28 -16.52
N SER A 12 34.23 45.53 -17.09
CA SER A 12 32.80 45.83 -16.97
C SER A 12 32.21 45.38 -15.63
N PHE A 13 32.81 44.37 -15.00
CA PHE A 13 32.27 43.78 -13.75
C PHE A 13 32.51 44.66 -12.52
N LYS A 14 33.64 45.40 -12.48
CA LYS A 14 33.95 46.33 -11.38
C LYS A 14 33.08 47.61 -11.38
N LYS A 15 32.55 48.01 -12.54
CA LYS A 15 31.67 49.19 -12.65
C LYS A 15 30.22 48.84 -12.26
N LEU A 16 29.81 47.59 -12.46
CA LEU A 16 28.48 47.09 -12.08
C LEU A 16 28.31 46.96 -10.55
N LEU A 17 29.38 46.60 -9.85
CA LEU A 17 29.38 46.43 -8.39
C LEU A 17 29.34 47.74 -7.59
N LYS A 18 29.63 48.90 -8.23
CA LYS A 18 29.64 50.20 -7.53
C LYS A 18 28.25 50.82 -7.30
N HIS A 19 27.21 50.28 -7.92
CA HIS A 19 25.83 50.78 -7.78
C HIS A 19 24.87 49.77 -7.16
N ILE A 20 25.37 48.65 -6.62
CA ILE A 20 24.53 47.70 -5.90
C ILE A 20 24.50 48.13 -4.43
N ASP A 21 23.35 48.61 -3.98
CA ASP A 21 23.13 48.96 -2.59
C ASP A 21 23.24 47.70 -1.72
N LEU A 22 24.28 47.63 -0.90
CA LEU A 22 24.55 46.50 0.01
C LEU A 22 23.39 46.21 0.98
N LYS A 23 22.53 47.21 1.22
CA LYS A 23 21.30 47.02 2.03
C LYS A 23 20.23 46.20 1.29
N LEU A 24 20.12 46.39 -0.03
CA LEU A 24 19.21 45.59 -0.88
C LEU A 24 19.70 44.14 -1.00
N LEU A 25 21.01 43.94 -1.18
CA LEU A 25 21.59 42.59 -1.19
C LEU A 25 21.34 41.83 0.14
N ARG A 26 21.45 42.51 1.27
CA ARG A 26 21.18 41.90 2.57
C ARG A 26 19.73 41.49 2.74
N SER A 27 18.79 42.27 2.23
CA SER A 27 17.34 41.88 2.28
C SER A 27 17.02 40.71 1.35
N TYR A 28 17.66 40.60 0.19
CA TYR A 28 17.53 39.47 -0.71
C TYR A 28 18.13 38.17 -0.12
N TRP A 29 19.28 38.26 0.57
CA TRP A 29 19.89 37.11 1.25
C TRP A 29 19.04 36.62 2.45
N ILE A 30 18.41 37.55 3.19
CA ILE A 30 17.52 37.20 4.29
C ILE A 30 16.24 36.55 3.74
N GLY A 31 15.68 37.07 2.64
CA GLY A 31 14.51 36.45 1.96
C GLY A 31 14.82 35.07 1.37
N PHE A 32 15.99 34.89 0.79
CA PHE A 32 16.46 33.64 0.22
C PHE A 32 16.76 32.60 1.32
N ALA A 33 17.36 33.02 2.44
CA ALA A 33 17.58 32.14 3.59
C ALA A 33 16.26 31.71 4.29
N LEU A 34 15.23 32.59 4.30
CA LEU A 34 13.91 32.25 4.84
C LEU A 34 13.12 31.32 3.92
N SER A 35 13.34 31.40 2.60
CA SER A 35 12.66 30.51 1.64
C SER A 35 13.25 29.10 1.58
N LEU A 36 14.47 28.90 2.08
CA LEU A 36 15.14 27.59 2.10
C LEU A 36 14.76 26.74 3.34
N THR A 37 13.95 27.29 4.26
CA THR A 37 13.47 26.57 5.45
C THR A 37 12.05 26.05 5.28
N THR A 38 11.59 25.79 4.06
CA THR A 38 10.52 24.80 3.89
C THR A 38 11.13 23.44 4.24
N LEU A 39 11.24 23.20 5.54
CA LEU A 39 11.44 21.86 6.08
C LEU A 39 10.31 21.01 5.47
N THR A 40 10.65 20.24 4.44
CA THR A 40 9.87 19.07 4.10
C THR A 40 9.90 18.21 5.35
N SER A 41 8.83 18.29 6.13
CA SER A 41 8.56 17.35 7.21
C SER A 41 8.42 16.01 6.52
N VAL A 42 9.53 15.31 6.33
CA VAL A 42 9.50 13.89 6.01
C VAL A 42 8.78 13.26 7.18
N ALA A 43 7.53 12.92 6.98
CA ALA A 43 6.73 12.19 7.96
C ALA A 43 7.56 10.94 8.31
N GLN A 44 8.20 10.97 9.46
CA GLN A 44 9.04 9.87 9.93
C GLN A 44 8.11 8.70 10.16
N ASN A 45 8.07 7.76 9.22
CA ASN A 45 7.23 6.58 9.29
C ASN A 45 7.56 5.85 10.59
N LYS A 46 6.64 5.91 11.57
CA LYS A 46 6.81 5.20 12.84
C LYS A 46 6.97 3.72 12.56
N VAL A 47 8.13 3.19 12.92
CA VAL A 47 8.47 1.78 12.81
C VAL A 47 8.38 1.14 14.19
N PHE A 48 7.69 0.02 14.28
CA PHE A 48 7.57 -0.76 15.51
C PHE A 48 8.11 -2.18 15.26
N THR A 49 8.72 -2.77 16.27
CA THR A 49 9.20 -4.16 16.21
C THR A 49 8.73 -4.92 17.43
N GLY A 50 8.22 -6.13 17.24
CA GLY A 50 7.73 -6.96 18.35
C GLY A 50 7.12 -8.27 17.90
N GLY A 51 6.48 -8.98 18.81
CA GLY A 51 5.76 -10.23 18.54
C GLY A 51 4.44 -9.98 17.83
N ALA A 52 4.16 -10.77 16.79
CA ALA A 52 2.86 -10.90 16.17
C ALA A 52 2.29 -12.28 16.46
N SER A 53 1.02 -12.36 16.82
CA SER A 53 0.24 -13.59 16.79
C SER A 53 -0.91 -13.47 15.81
N TYR A 54 -1.81 -14.44 15.79
CA TYR A 54 -3.03 -14.39 14.98
C TYR A 54 -4.23 -14.93 15.76
N TYR A 55 -5.41 -14.55 15.32
CA TYR A 55 -6.66 -14.96 15.94
C TYR A 55 -6.93 -16.46 15.78
N ALA A 56 -7.55 -17.06 16.78
CA ALA A 56 -8.11 -18.40 16.64
C ALA A 56 -9.30 -18.40 15.67
N LYS A 57 -9.51 -19.48 14.95
CA LYS A 57 -10.62 -19.64 13.98
C LYS A 57 -12.01 -19.37 14.57
N SER A 58 -12.18 -19.61 15.86
CA SER A 58 -13.44 -19.40 16.60
C SER A 58 -13.86 -17.94 16.73
N PHE A 59 -13.02 -16.99 16.29
CA PHE A 59 -13.39 -15.56 16.24
C PHE A 59 -14.19 -15.19 14.98
N GLU A 60 -14.25 -16.05 13.96
CA GLU A 60 -15.04 -15.80 12.73
C GLU A 60 -16.45 -15.33 13.04
N GLY A 61 -16.86 -14.21 12.45
CA GLY A 61 -18.18 -13.61 12.62
C GLY A 61 -18.38 -12.81 13.93
N ARG A 62 -17.41 -12.75 14.84
CA ARG A 62 -17.51 -11.90 16.05
C ARG A 62 -17.29 -10.45 15.70
N LYS A 63 -17.92 -9.53 16.45
CA LYS A 63 -17.66 -8.09 16.31
C LYS A 63 -16.27 -7.74 16.83
N THR A 64 -15.55 -6.97 16.04
CA THR A 64 -14.29 -6.30 16.43
C THR A 64 -14.57 -5.01 17.20
N ALA A 65 -13.56 -4.41 17.79
CA ALA A 65 -13.71 -3.19 18.60
C ALA A 65 -14.15 -1.97 17.78
N ASN A 66 -13.97 -1.95 16.45
CA ASN A 66 -14.53 -0.89 15.60
C ASN A 66 -15.96 -1.20 15.09
N GLY A 67 -16.54 -2.36 15.47
CA GLY A 67 -17.90 -2.77 15.11
C GLY A 67 -18.03 -3.63 13.85
N GLU A 68 -16.96 -3.84 13.11
CA GLU A 68 -16.94 -4.76 11.96
C GLU A 68 -17.07 -6.21 12.42
N LEU A 69 -17.49 -7.10 11.52
CA LEU A 69 -17.41 -8.54 11.76
C LEU A 69 -15.99 -9.02 11.41
N TYR A 70 -15.38 -9.74 12.34
CA TYR A 70 -14.09 -10.39 12.09
C TYR A 70 -14.23 -11.47 11.03
N SER A 71 -13.31 -11.52 10.09
CA SER A 71 -13.20 -12.61 9.14
C SER A 71 -11.76 -13.13 9.05
N ASN A 72 -11.61 -14.45 9.09
CA ASN A 72 -10.32 -15.11 8.88
C ASN A 72 -9.71 -14.82 7.50
N TYR A 73 -10.52 -14.39 6.53
CA TYR A 73 -10.13 -14.15 5.14
C TYR A 73 -9.78 -12.70 4.83
N ASP A 74 -10.01 -11.79 5.76
CA ASP A 74 -9.65 -10.40 5.62
C ASP A 74 -8.16 -10.18 5.95
N MET A 75 -7.62 -9.06 5.52
CA MET A 75 -6.28 -8.62 5.90
C MET A 75 -6.39 -7.50 6.93
N THR A 76 -6.81 -7.87 8.15
CA THR A 76 -6.98 -6.93 9.26
C THR A 76 -6.18 -7.36 10.48
N CYS A 77 -6.12 -6.49 11.48
CA CYS A 77 -5.37 -6.75 12.69
C CYS A 77 -5.92 -6.01 13.90
N ALA A 78 -5.56 -6.50 15.10
CA ALA A 78 -5.70 -5.76 16.34
C ALA A 78 -4.42 -4.99 16.69
N SER A 79 -4.59 -3.77 17.15
CA SER A 79 -3.54 -2.94 17.76
C SER A 79 -4.08 -2.24 19.01
N ARG A 80 -3.25 -2.17 20.08
CA ARG A 80 -3.65 -1.48 21.32
C ARG A 80 -3.80 0.02 21.15
N THR A 81 -2.92 0.65 20.37
CA THR A 81 -2.69 2.09 20.37
C THR A 81 -2.89 2.78 19.04
N LEU A 82 -2.75 2.04 17.91
CA LEU A 82 -2.93 2.64 16.59
C LEU A 82 -4.41 2.94 16.34
N ARG A 83 -4.69 4.01 15.61
CA ARG A 83 -6.07 4.38 15.25
C ARG A 83 -6.68 3.29 14.37
N PHE A 84 -8.01 3.11 14.48
CA PHE A 84 -8.74 2.30 13.51
C PHE A 84 -8.53 2.85 12.10
N HIS A 85 -8.61 2.01 11.10
CA HIS A 85 -8.35 2.31 9.70
C HIS A 85 -6.90 2.66 9.35
N THR A 86 -5.96 2.57 10.32
CA THR A 86 -4.52 2.68 10.01
C THR A 86 -4.08 1.46 9.21
N PHE A 87 -3.42 1.66 8.08
CA PHE A 87 -2.78 0.60 7.31
C PHE A 87 -1.35 0.38 7.77
N LEU A 88 -0.98 -0.89 7.88
CA LEU A 88 0.34 -1.34 8.33
C LEU A 88 0.95 -2.28 7.32
N LYS A 89 2.17 -1.97 6.89
CA LYS A 89 3.06 -2.93 6.25
C LYS A 89 3.67 -3.81 7.34
N VAL A 90 3.33 -5.10 7.34
CA VAL A 90 3.80 -6.09 8.30
C VAL A 90 4.86 -6.95 7.64
N THR A 91 6.11 -6.86 8.10
CA THR A 91 7.22 -7.65 7.60
C THR A 91 7.60 -8.70 8.65
N ASN A 92 7.57 -9.98 8.30
CA ASN A 92 8.11 -11.05 9.12
C ASN A 92 9.64 -10.99 9.07
N LEU A 93 10.29 -10.76 10.21
CA LEU A 93 11.73 -10.56 10.27
C LEU A 93 12.55 -11.83 9.98
N LYS A 94 11.94 -13.03 10.09
CA LYS A 94 12.60 -14.30 9.84
C LYS A 94 12.74 -14.61 8.34
N ASN A 95 11.65 -14.43 7.56
CA ASN A 95 11.59 -14.84 6.16
C ASN A 95 11.42 -13.68 5.17
N LYS A 96 11.31 -12.44 5.68
CA LYS A 96 11.13 -11.19 4.93
C LYS A 96 9.79 -11.09 4.16
N LEU A 97 8.89 -12.05 4.31
CA LEU A 97 7.57 -11.95 3.71
C LEU A 97 6.78 -10.80 4.31
N VAL A 98 5.98 -10.15 3.49
CA VAL A 98 5.28 -8.92 3.81
C VAL A 98 3.80 -9.03 3.45
N THR A 99 2.96 -8.32 4.19
CA THR A 99 1.56 -8.05 3.82
C THR A 99 1.14 -6.68 4.30
N ILE A 100 0.04 -6.17 3.75
CA ILE A 100 -0.61 -4.94 4.20
C ILE A 100 -1.88 -5.33 4.97
N VAL A 101 -2.02 -4.81 6.19
CA VAL A 101 -3.20 -5.04 7.02
C VAL A 101 -3.79 -3.72 7.51
N ARG A 102 -5.09 -3.71 7.77
CA ARG A 102 -5.81 -2.57 8.34
C ARG A 102 -6.17 -2.83 9.80
N VAL A 103 -5.95 -1.84 10.67
CA VAL A 103 -6.36 -1.90 12.08
C VAL A 103 -7.87 -1.76 12.20
N ASN A 104 -8.55 -2.78 12.74
CA ASN A 104 -9.99 -2.76 13.01
C ASN A 104 -10.36 -3.29 14.39
N ASP A 105 -9.37 -3.74 15.18
CA ASP A 105 -9.64 -4.29 16.50
C ASP A 105 -8.64 -3.82 17.55
N ARG A 106 -8.91 -4.14 18.85
CA ARG A 106 -8.07 -3.81 19.99
C ARG A 106 -7.41 -5.08 20.56
N GLY A 107 -6.15 -4.95 20.88
CA GLY A 107 -5.27 -6.02 21.34
C GLY A 107 -3.89 -5.91 20.66
N PRO A 108 -3.01 -6.86 20.87
CA PRO A 108 -3.03 -7.93 21.85
C PRO A 108 -2.89 -7.44 23.28
N TYR A 109 -3.47 -8.15 24.25
CA TYR A 109 -3.32 -7.81 25.67
C TYR A 109 -2.11 -8.47 26.33
N ALA A 110 -1.47 -9.44 25.64
CA ALA A 110 -0.22 -10.03 26.11
C ALA A 110 0.96 -9.06 25.91
N LYS A 111 1.82 -8.95 26.94
CA LYS A 111 2.86 -7.91 27.01
C LYS A 111 3.94 -7.98 25.91
N ASN A 112 4.25 -9.17 25.43
CA ASN A 112 5.31 -9.42 24.42
C ASN A 112 4.84 -9.41 22.97
N ARG A 113 3.55 -9.05 22.74
CA ARG A 113 2.96 -8.93 21.39
C ARG A 113 2.55 -7.50 21.12
N ILE A 114 2.70 -7.06 19.87
CA ILE A 114 2.34 -5.71 19.40
C ILE A 114 1.18 -5.70 18.43
N ILE A 115 0.86 -6.87 17.82
CA ILE A 115 -0.19 -7.02 16.82
C ILE A 115 -0.75 -8.44 16.85
N ASP A 116 -2.07 -8.57 16.63
CA ASP A 116 -2.73 -9.85 16.34
C ASP A 116 -3.30 -9.79 14.91
N LEU A 117 -2.88 -10.72 14.07
CA LEU A 117 -3.24 -10.77 12.65
C LEU A 117 -4.44 -11.67 12.40
N THR A 118 -5.18 -11.44 11.34
CA THR A 118 -6.12 -12.42 10.80
C THR A 118 -5.36 -13.65 10.28
N GLU A 119 -6.07 -14.78 10.11
CA GLU A 119 -5.47 -15.99 9.54
C GLU A 119 -4.89 -15.73 8.15
N GLN A 120 -5.60 -15.02 7.29
CA GLN A 120 -5.16 -14.63 5.94
C GLN A 120 -3.81 -13.91 5.99
N ALA A 121 -3.70 -12.87 6.80
CA ALA A 121 -2.47 -12.10 6.94
C ALA A 121 -1.31 -12.94 7.49
N ALA A 122 -1.58 -13.78 8.50
CA ALA A 122 -0.58 -14.67 9.08
C ALA A 122 -0.06 -15.73 8.09
N ARG A 123 -0.91 -16.22 7.19
CA ARG A 123 -0.51 -17.15 6.13
C ARG A 123 0.41 -16.50 5.11
N ILE A 124 0.08 -15.28 4.65
CA ILE A 124 0.89 -14.55 3.65
C ILE A 124 2.31 -14.30 4.19
N ILE A 125 2.44 -13.87 5.45
CA ILE A 125 3.78 -13.64 6.03
C ILE A 125 4.44 -14.94 6.55
N GLY A 126 3.84 -16.10 6.32
CA GLY A 126 4.39 -17.41 6.71
C GLY A 126 4.45 -17.63 8.22
N SER A 127 3.65 -16.94 9.03
CA SER A 127 3.63 -17.06 10.49
C SER A 127 2.58 -18.05 11.03
N TYR A 128 1.60 -18.43 10.24
CA TYR A 128 0.44 -19.23 10.65
C TYR A 128 0.79 -20.55 11.35
N LYS A 129 1.87 -21.23 10.94
CA LYS A 129 2.31 -22.50 11.54
C LYS A 129 3.22 -22.34 12.78
N HIS A 130 3.65 -21.13 13.10
CA HIS A 130 4.68 -20.85 14.09
C HIS A 130 4.18 -20.17 15.37
N GLY A 131 2.90 -19.85 15.47
CA GLY A 131 2.31 -19.15 16.61
C GLY A 131 2.76 -17.68 16.68
N ILE A 132 3.77 -17.37 17.51
CA ILE A 132 4.31 -16.03 17.65
C ILE A 132 5.52 -15.84 16.74
N THR A 133 5.51 -14.75 15.96
CA THR A 133 6.59 -14.40 15.03
C THR A 133 7.04 -12.96 15.28
N LYS A 134 8.34 -12.70 15.19
CA LYS A 134 8.88 -11.34 15.30
C LYS A 134 8.65 -10.58 14.00
N VAL A 135 7.99 -9.43 14.08
CA VAL A 135 7.65 -8.59 12.92
C VAL A 135 8.15 -7.16 13.08
N LYS A 136 8.32 -6.50 11.93
CA LYS A 136 8.43 -5.04 11.80
C LYS A 136 7.10 -4.53 11.26
N LEU A 137 6.59 -3.45 11.85
CA LEU A 137 5.39 -2.74 11.44
C LEU A 137 5.79 -1.34 10.97
N GLU A 138 5.29 -0.95 9.80
CA GLU A 138 5.46 0.38 9.21
C GLU A 138 4.09 0.92 8.86
N ILE A 139 3.76 2.15 9.32
CA ILE A 139 2.51 2.80 8.91
C ILE A 139 2.64 3.19 7.45
N VAL A 140 1.66 2.82 6.65
CA VAL A 140 1.56 3.19 5.24
C VAL A 140 0.27 3.95 4.99
N GLN A 141 0.28 4.85 4.02
CA GLN A 141 -0.88 5.65 3.64
C GLN A 141 -1.47 5.14 2.32
N PRO A 142 -2.79 5.16 2.17
CA PRO A 142 -3.42 4.98 0.87
C PRO A 142 -2.84 5.99 -0.14
N PRO A 143 -2.91 5.69 -1.43
CA PRO A 143 -2.57 6.66 -2.46
C PRO A 143 -3.39 7.94 -2.32
N GLU A 144 -2.81 9.07 -2.68
CA GLU A 144 -3.54 10.33 -2.75
C GLU A 144 -4.68 10.22 -3.80
N ASN A 145 -5.79 10.93 -3.55
CA ASN A 145 -6.98 10.97 -4.42
C ASN A 145 -7.80 9.66 -4.53
N THR A 146 -7.67 8.72 -3.60
CA THR A 146 -8.49 7.48 -3.60
C THR A 146 -9.99 7.77 -3.58
N ASP A 147 -10.46 8.76 -2.83
CA ASP A 147 -11.87 9.16 -2.80
C ASP A 147 -12.39 9.55 -4.18
N SER A 148 -11.58 10.29 -4.95
CA SER A 148 -11.92 10.68 -6.32
C SER A 148 -11.95 9.47 -7.25
N LEU A 149 -10.97 8.58 -7.14
CA LEU A 149 -10.92 7.35 -7.93
C LEU A 149 -12.11 6.44 -7.62
N GLU A 150 -12.45 6.24 -6.35
CA GLU A 150 -13.59 5.41 -5.95
C GLU A 150 -14.91 5.94 -6.50
N LYS A 151 -15.11 7.26 -6.48
CA LYS A 151 -16.32 7.93 -6.99
C LYS A 151 -16.53 7.68 -8.48
N TYR A 152 -15.46 7.69 -9.28
CA TYR A 152 -15.54 7.46 -10.74
C TYR A 152 -15.42 6.00 -11.14
N PHE A 153 -15.07 5.13 -10.20
CA PHE A 153 -14.93 3.70 -10.44
C PHE A 153 -16.31 3.02 -10.50
N MET A 154 -16.81 2.82 -11.71
CA MET A 154 -18.14 2.24 -11.94
C MET A 154 -18.19 0.73 -11.69
N GLN A 155 -19.40 0.18 -11.63
CA GLN A 155 -19.63 -1.26 -11.50
C GLN A 155 -19.02 -2.02 -12.68
N GLU A 156 -18.48 -3.20 -12.42
CA GLU A 156 -17.87 -4.11 -13.41
C GLU A 156 -16.68 -3.53 -14.19
N GLN A 157 -16.15 -2.40 -13.73
CA GLN A 157 -14.88 -1.90 -14.24
C GLN A 157 -13.69 -2.56 -13.56
N VAL A 158 -12.56 -2.50 -14.25
CA VAL A 158 -11.25 -2.87 -13.73
C VAL A 158 -10.31 -1.70 -13.95
N ILE A 159 -9.51 -1.38 -12.95
CA ILE A 159 -8.48 -0.34 -13.02
C ILE A 159 -7.11 -0.91 -12.66
N ASP A 160 -6.06 -0.31 -13.20
CA ASP A 160 -4.68 -0.55 -12.76
C ASP A 160 -4.38 0.18 -11.43
N ALA A 161 -3.15 0.09 -10.97
CA ALA A 161 -2.70 0.71 -9.73
C ALA A 161 -2.71 2.25 -9.78
N GLU A 162 -2.73 2.83 -10.95
CA GLU A 162 -2.78 4.28 -11.24
C GLU A 162 -4.21 4.79 -11.43
N GLY A 163 -5.22 3.89 -11.46
CA GLY A 163 -6.63 4.22 -11.62
C GLY A 163 -7.11 4.28 -13.07
N LYS A 164 -6.30 3.84 -14.04
CA LYS A 164 -6.69 3.79 -15.45
C LYS A 164 -7.56 2.57 -15.71
N VAL A 165 -8.67 2.76 -16.43
CA VAL A 165 -9.59 1.66 -16.80
C VAL A 165 -8.90 0.70 -17.77
N VAL A 166 -9.04 -0.59 -17.48
CA VAL A 166 -8.50 -1.71 -18.26
C VAL A 166 -9.64 -2.65 -18.64
N ASN A 167 -9.62 -3.13 -19.87
CA ASN A 167 -10.58 -4.13 -20.34
C ASN A 167 -9.94 -5.53 -20.24
N PRO A 168 -10.45 -6.40 -19.35
CA PRO A 168 -9.93 -7.77 -19.23
C PRO A 168 -10.13 -8.57 -20.49
N THR A 169 -9.13 -9.39 -20.84
CA THR A 169 -9.20 -10.39 -21.91
C THR A 169 -8.76 -11.75 -21.35
N GLY A 170 -9.25 -12.85 -21.92
CA GLY A 170 -8.90 -14.19 -21.47
C GLY A 170 -9.40 -14.51 -20.06
N TYR A 171 -8.66 -15.36 -19.36
CA TYR A 171 -9.02 -15.78 -18.02
C TYR A 171 -8.57 -14.73 -16.98
N THR A 172 -9.35 -14.64 -15.91
CA THR A 172 -9.11 -13.71 -14.80
C THR A 172 -9.08 -14.48 -13.47
N ILE A 173 -8.14 -14.15 -12.62
CA ILE A 173 -8.05 -14.71 -11.26
C ILE A 173 -8.26 -13.59 -10.25
N SER A 174 -9.18 -13.78 -9.30
CA SER A 174 -9.32 -12.96 -8.11
C SER A 174 -8.52 -13.60 -6.98
N ILE A 175 -7.43 -12.96 -6.58
CA ILE A 175 -6.55 -13.47 -5.52
C ILE A 175 -7.04 -13.07 -4.13
N TRP A 176 -7.70 -11.92 -4.00
CA TRP A 176 -8.26 -11.45 -2.74
C TRP A 176 -9.40 -10.47 -2.98
N ARG A 177 -10.22 -10.23 -1.93
CA ARG A 177 -11.39 -9.35 -1.99
C ARG A 177 -11.55 -8.57 -0.70
N THR A 178 -12.00 -7.33 -0.81
CA THR A 178 -12.29 -6.45 0.32
C THR A 178 -13.45 -5.50 0.00
N ARG A 179 -14.07 -4.93 1.03
CA ARG A 179 -15.03 -3.82 0.89
C ARG A 179 -14.39 -2.44 1.04
N ASP A 180 -13.11 -2.40 1.30
CA ASP A 180 -12.32 -1.21 1.52
C ASP A 180 -11.49 -0.94 0.26
N PHE A 181 -11.83 0.15 -0.46
CA PHE A 181 -11.17 0.51 -1.71
C PHE A 181 -9.71 0.89 -1.49
N ASP A 182 -9.44 1.69 -0.46
CA ASP A 182 -8.08 2.10 -0.09
C ASP A 182 -7.19 0.89 0.14
N HIS A 183 -7.72 -0.12 0.83
CA HIS A 183 -6.98 -1.35 1.08
C HIS A 183 -6.74 -2.15 -0.22
N ALA A 184 -7.75 -2.25 -1.09
CA ALA A 184 -7.58 -2.91 -2.38
C ALA A 184 -6.49 -2.24 -3.23
N LEU A 185 -6.54 -0.91 -3.35
CA LEU A 185 -5.60 -0.15 -4.16
C LEU A 185 -4.19 -0.19 -3.56
N LEU A 186 -4.06 -0.03 -2.24
CA LEU A 186 -2.78 -0.08 -1.54
C LEU A 186 -2.10 -1.44 -1.67
N LEU A 187 -2.86 -2.54 -1.51
CA LEU A 187 -2.32 -3.89 -1.68
C LEU A 187 -1.96 -4.16 -3.15
N THR A 188 -2.75 -3.69 -4.10
CA THR A 188 -2.44 -3.80 -5.53
C THR A 188 -1.13 -3.09 -5.86
N LYS A 189 -0.96 -1.84 -5.41
CA LYS A 189 0.31 -1.11 -5.57
C LYS A 189 1.49 -1.83 -4.93
N TYR A 190 1.29 -2.36 -3.74
CA TYR A 190 2.34 -3.13 -3.06
C TYR A 190 2.73 -4.38 -3.87
N LEU A 191 1.75 -5.18 -4.32
CA LEU A 191 2.01 -6.37 -5.12
C LEU A 191 2.68 -6.03 -6.46
N GLN A 192 2.34 -4.88 -7.06
CA GLN A 192 2.96 -4.42 -8.32
C GLN A 192 4.45 -4.04 -8.14
N GLN A 193 4.86 -3.64 -6.93
CA GLN A 193 6.26 -3.30 -6.61
C GLN A 193 7.12 -4.54 -6.32
N GLU A 194 6.49 -5.67 -6.00
CA GLU A 194 7.19 -6.94 -5.83
C GLU A 194 7.56 -7.53 -7.20
N GLU A 195 8.64 -8.26 -7.28
CA GLU A 195 9.13 -8.87 -8.53
C GLU A 195 8.27 -10.06 -9.01
N TYR A 196 6.94 -9.84 -9.12
CA TYR A 196 6.06 -10.81 -9.77
C TYR A 196 5.98 -10.54 -11.27
N ILE A 197 5.87 -11.62 -12.06
CA ILE A 197 5.72 -11.53 -13.53
C ILE A 197 4.35 -10.94 -13.89
N GLN A 198 3.33 -11.12 -13.02
CA GLN A 198 1.96 -10.70 -13.26
C GLN A 198 1.76 -9.22 -12.90
N SER A 199 0.91 -8.55 -13.65
CA SER A 199 0.35 -7.25 -13.28
C SER A 199 -0.93 -7.43 -12.47
N PHE A 200 -1.16 -6.51 -11.53
CA PHE A 200 -2.29 -6.56 -10.61
C PHE A 200 -3.24 -5.40 -10.85
N TYR A 201 -4.52 -5.67 -10.66
CA TYR A 201 -5.60 -4.76 -10.98
C TYR A 201 -6.66 -4.79 -9.86
N VAL A 202 -7.47 -3.73 -9.78
CA VAL A 202 -8.63 -3.67 -8.90
C VAL A 202 -9.89 -3.73 -9.76
N GLY A 203 -10.75 -4.70 -9.47
CA GLY A 203 -12.08 -4.80 -10.10
C GLY A 203 -13.19 -4.53 -9.08
N LYS A 204 -14.25 -3.81 -9.47
CA LYS A 204 -15.39 -3.48 -8.61
C LYS A 204 -16.63 -4.28 -9.02
N LYS A 205 -17.17 -5.07 -8.11
CA LYS A 205 -18.49 -5.71 -8.22
C LYS A 205 -19.39 -5.31 -7.05
N TYR A 206 -20.67 -5.60 -7.15
CA TYR A 206 -21.59 -5.43 -6.03
C TYR A 206 -22.04 -6.79 -5.50
N GLN A 207 -22.06 -6.91 -4.18
CA GLN A 207 -22.58 -8.07 -3.48
C GLN A 207 -23.53 -7.61 -2.37
N ASN A 208 -24.80 -8.01 -2.45
CA ASN A 208 -25.84 -7.57 -1.50
C ASN A 208 -25.96 -6.03 -1.42
N GLY A 209 -25.94 -5.34 -2.58
CA GLY A 209 -26.06 -3.91 -2.69
C GLY A 209 -24.86 -3.09 -2.21
N ARG A 210 -23.75 -3.73 -1.84
CA ARG A 210 -22.53 -3.07 -1.37
C ARG A 210 -21.35 -3.36 -2.28
N PRO A 211 -20.43 -2.40 -2.49
CA PRO A 211 -19.26 -2.62 -3.31
C PRO A 211 -18.37 -3.71 -2.70
N LEU A 212 -17.77 -4.49 -3.58
CA LEU A 212 -16.76 -5.50 -3.27
C LEU A 212 -15.64 -5.36 -4.28
N TYR A 213 -14.45 -5.06 -3.80
CA TYR A 213 -13.26 -4.86 -4.61
C TYR A 213 -12.46 -6.15 -4.66
N HIS A 214 -12.08 -6.55 -5.87
CA HIS A 214 -11.28 -7.73 -6.15
C HIS A 214 -9.87 -7.31 -6.56
N ILE A 215 -8.85 -7.94 -6.00
CA ILE A 215 -7.51 -7.86 -6.56
C ILE A 215 -7.38 -8.97 -7.60
N LEU A 216 -7.07 -8.56 -8.82
CA LEU A 216 -7.14 -9.39 -10.01
C LEU A 216 -5.77 -9.58 -10.67
N VAL A 217 -5.59 -10.76 -11.26
CA VAL A 217 -4.61 -11.03 -12.31
C VAL A 217 -5.39 -11.28 -13.59
N LEU A 218 -5.08 -10.55 -14.65
CA LEU A 218 -5.82 -10.53 -15.92
C LEU A 218 -5.01 -11.11 -17.06
N ASN A 219 -5.67 -11.22 -18.23
CA ASN A 219 -5.06 -11.50 -19.52
C ASN A 219 -4.31 -12.84 -19.55
N ILE A 220 -4.85 -13.83 -18.85
CA ILE A 220 -4.30 -15.19 -18.81
C ILE A 220 -4.80 -15.94 -20.06
N SER A 221 -3.88 -16.45 -20.85
CA SER A 221 -4.18 -16.96 -22.19
C SER A 221 -4.95 -18.29 -22.20
N THR A 222 -4.68 -19.16 -21.23
CA THR A 222 -5.27 -20.50 -21.18
C THR A 222 -5.83 -20.84 -19.80
N GLN A 223 -6.78 -21.75 -19.77
CA GLN A 223 -7.34 -22.28 -18.53
C GLN A 223 -6.27 -23.01 -17.70
N GLU A 224 -5.37 -23.73 -18.34
CA GLU A 224 -4.29 -24.43 -17.65
C GLU A 224 -3.35 -23.47 -16.91
N GLU A 225 -2.99 -22.37 -17.55
CA GLU A 225 -2.20 -21.30 -16.95
C GLU A 225 -2.93 -20.66 -15.77
N ALA A 226 -4.23 -20.40 -15.90
CA ALA A 226 -5.06 -19.87 -14.84
C ALA A 226 -5.12 -20.81 -13.60
N VAL A 227 -5.22 -22.12 -13.81
CA VAL A 227 -5.16 -23.11 -12.73
C VAL A 227 -3.79 -23.08 -12.05
N LYS A 228 -2.69 -23.07 -12.80
CA LYS A 228 -1.33 -23.00 -12.25
C LYS A 228 -1.13 -21.73 -11.41
N LEU A 229 -1.61 -20.59 -11.90
CA LEU A 229 -1.54 -19.31 -11.19
C LEU A 229 -2.41 -19.30 -9.92
N LYS A 230 -3.61 -19.87 -9.96
CA LYS A 230 -4.45 -20.04 -8.80
C LYS A 230 -3.71 -20.82 -7.71
N ASP A 231 -3.14 -21.98 -8.03
CA ASP A 231 -2.39 -22.82 -7.10
C ASP A 231 -1.14 -22.11 -6.57
N PHE A 232 -0.47 -21.31 -7.41
CA PHE A 232 0.65 -20.48 -6.99
C PHE A 232 0.25 -19.49 -5.90
N TRP A 233 -0.86 -18.75 -6.08
CA TRP A 233 -1.31 -17.75 -5.12
C TRP A 233 -1.84 -18.37 -3.82
N GLU A 234 -2.46 -19.56 -3.91
CA GLU A 234 -2.85 -20.33 -2.72
C GLU A 234 -1.63 -20.77 -1.91
N ARG A 235 -0.55 -21.22 -2.57
CA ARG A 235 0.73 -21.53 -1.92
C ARG A 235 1.41 -20.28 -1.31
N LYS A 236 1.21 -19.11 -1.88
CA LYS A 236 1.65 -17.81 -1.30
C LYS A 236 0.83 -17.39 -0.08
N GLY A 237 -0.17 -18.18 0.32
CA GLY A 237 -0.99 -17.96 1.51
C GLY A 237 -2.31 -17.24 1.25
N PHE A 238 -2.62 -16.86 0.01
CA PHE A 238 -3.93 -16.28 -0.30
C PHE A 238 -5.02 -17.35 -0.21
N MET A 239 -6.03 -17.06 0.60
CA MET A 239 -7.16 -17.95 0.81
C MET A 239 -8.30 -17.56 -0.14
N ARG A 240 -9.08 -18.55 -0.62
CA ARG A 240 -10.23 -18.33 -1.50
C ARG A 240 -9.89 -17.67 -2.84
N VAL A 241 -8.74 -17.98 -3.43
CA VAL A 241 -8.40 -17.61 -4.81
C VAL A 241 -9.44 -18.20 -5.76
N ARG A 242 -9.93 -17.40 -6.71
CA ARG A 242 -11.00 -17.82 -7.63
C ARG A 242 -10.65 -17.50 -9.07
N MET A 243 -10.96 -18.44 -9.96
CA MET A 243 -11.08 -18.13 -11.38
C MET A 243 -12.45 -17.48 -11.61
N LEU A 244 -12.47 -16.45 -12.43
CA LEU A 244 -13.68 -15.75 -12.84
C LEU A 244 -13.84 -15.93 -14.36
N GLU A 245 -15.03 -16.32 -14.78
CA GLU A 245 -15.35 -16.49 -16.21
C GLU A 245 -15.44 -15.14 -16.92
N LYS A 246 -15.91 -14.13 -16.22
CA LYS A 246 -15.96 -12.71 -16.63
C LYS A 246 -15.78 -11.82 -15.42
N PHE A 247 -15.15 -10.70 -15.62
CA PHE A 247 -15.13 -9.63 -14.65
C PHE A 247 -16.00 -8.49 -15.10
#